data_ee070e4d0e2d5c899f6f6563ddc0fd7a
#
_entry.id   ee070e4d0e2d5c899f6f6563ddc0fd7a
#
_cell.length_a   1.000
_cell.length_b   1.000
_cell.length_c   1.000
_cell.angle_alpha   90.00
_cell.angle_beta   90.00
_cell.angle_gamma   90.00
#
_symmetry.space_group_name_H-M   'P 1'
#
loop_
_entity.id
_entity.type
_entity.pdbx_description
1 polymer ?
#
loop_
_entity_poly.entity_id
_entity_poly.type
_entity_poly.pdbx_seq_one_letter_code
_entity_poly.pdbx_strand_id
1 'polypeptide(L)'
;MCWHIEGKYLTEEIYDPEKTCLLEREKQTKMHVKGVFVSVVVLISGVMPTKAVAQDAESYVSDVAPILSQHCVVCHRPGGIGPFSLLDYESARSRASLIADVTRNRVMPPWKPVGPPAIFHAERRLSDDEINIIDSWFTNGAPEGTSSSQAAAVVANDSWQLGSPDLVVTMPEPYALAAGSDDVYRKFVLPVPVESPRWVKAVEIQPRSDGAIHHATIRLDTSGRARDLDADDPQPGYGGFMVESAQFPPGHVLGWSPGKRVTEQQEGLSWELATNVDFVLQLHLLPGAEELNVQPEIGLYFDDGPATLQPVSVILQSMTIDIPPGDPEYVVLDAYRLPVAIDLLAIYPHAHYLGRQMQVTATPPDGMTQTLLRIDDWDFNWQDDYRYREPPHLPAGTRIEMRYVYDNSANNPTNPHSPPEQVVFGPRSTDEMAQLLLQTLPAGEEDRQVLQQSLQLKSARDEILGYQASVRRDPGDYESRT
;
A
#
# COMPACT_ATOMS: atom_id res chain seq x y z
N MET A 1 48.71 3.68 26.35
CA MET A 1 48.37 4.87 27.15
C MET A 1 46.90 4.78 27.43
N CYS A 2 46.56 4.37 28.65
CA CYS A 2 45.19 4.28 29.14
C CYS A 2 44.70 5.67 29.55
N TRP A 3 43.46 5.99 29.22
CA TRP A 3 42.68 6.99 29.95
C TRP A 3 41.36 6.37 30.37
N HIS A 4 41.26 6.17 31.68
CA HIS A 4 40.03 5.96 32.45
C HIS A 4 39.28 7.27 32.56
N ILE A 5 37.94 7.26 32.40
CA ILE A 5 37.06 8.23 33.02
C ILE A 5 35.91 7.48 33.68
N GLU A 6 35.81 7.74 34.97
CA GLU A 6 34.88 7.16 35.93
C GLU A 6 33.41 7.54 35.70
N GLY A 7 32.56 6.61 36.07
CA GLY A 7 31.12 6.78 36.13
C GLY A 7 30.64 7.64 37.28
N LYS A 8 29.48 8.24 37.12
CA LYS A 8 28.63 8.65 38.24
C LYS A 8 27.23 8.09 38.02
N TYR A 9 26.85 7.25 38.93
CA TYR A 9 25.48 6.74 39.16
C TYR A 9 24.54 7.90 39.50
N LEU A 10 23.37 7.90 38.91
CA LEU A 10 22.18 8.54 39.47
C LEU A 10 21.08 7.48 39.54
N THR A 11 20.57 7.38 40.73
CA THR A 11 19.67 6.41 41.32
C THR A 11 18.28 6.35 40.67
N GLU A 12 17.78 5.12 40.59
CA GLU A 12 16.39 4.74 40.32
C GLU A 12 15.42 5.43 41.30
N GLU A 13 14.44 6.16 40.83
CA GLU A 13 13.19 6.39 41.55
C GLU A 13 12.13 5.41 41.06
N ILE A 14 11.76 4.52 41.98
CA ILE A 14 10.72 3.52 41.81
C ILE A 14 9.37 4.22 41.75
N TYR A 15 8.65 4.08 40.65
CA TYR A 15 7.26 4.51 40.48
C TYR A 15 6.32 3.53 41.20
N ASP A 16 5.66 3.96 42.25
CA ASP A 16 4.66 3.20 43.03
C ASP A 16 3.24 3.63 42.62
N PRO A 17 2.46 2.74 41.92
CA PRO A 17 1.14 3.11 41.42
C PRO A 17 0.03 3.19 42.47
N GLU A 18 0.25 2.83 43.75
CA GLU A 18 -0.80 2.82 44.76
C GLU A 18 -1.01 4.14 45.51
N LYS A 19 -0.18 5.14 45.30
CA LYS A 19 -0.28 6.43 46.04
C LYS A 19 -1.13 7.53 45.40
N THR A 20 -1.59 7.34 44.18
CA THR A 20 -2.35 8.38 43.45
C THR A 20 -3.87 8.28 43.63
N CYS A 21 -4.38 7.26 44.34
CA CYS A 21 -5.83 7.06 44.51
C CYS A 21 -6.44 7.60 45.80
N LEU A 22 -5.70 8.30 46.66
CA LEU A 22 -6.21 8.75 47.98
C LEU A 22 -6.38 10.27 48.16
N LEU A 23 -6.13 11.10 47.18
CA LEU A 23 -6.19 12.57 47.31
C LEU A 23 -7.43 13.24 46.67
N GLU A 24 -8.34 12.50 46.06
CA GLU A 24 -9.58 13.08 45.48
C GLU A 24 -10.88 12.80 46.23
N ARG A 25 -10.83 12.23 47.43
CA ARG A 25 -12.04 11.89 48.22
C ARG A 25 -12.37 12.82 49.38
N GLU A 26 -11.67 13.93 49.61
CA GLU A 26 -11.89 14.79 50.78
C GLU A 26 -12.41 16.23 50.52
N LYS A 27 -13.08 16.53 49.42
CA LYS A 27 -13.66 17.84 49.15
C LYS A 27 -15.17 17.87 48.89
N GLN A 28 -15.93 16.93 49.42
CA GLN A 28 -17.39 17.01 49.41
C GLN A 28 -17.95 16.69 50.79
N THR A 29 -17.89 17.62 51.72
CA THR A 29 -18.88 17.70 52.82
C THR A 29 -18.75 19.05 53.53
N LYS A 30 -19.78 19.86 53.48
CA LYS A 30 -20.30 20.92 54.34
C LYS A 30 -20.65 22.20 53.59
N MET A 31 -21.89 22.25 53.18
CA MET A 31 -22.57 23.55 53.09
C MET A 31 -23.97 23.43 53.72
N HIS A 32 -24.16 24.22 54.78
CA HIS A 32 -25.36 24.27 55.62
C HIS A 32 -26.54 24.90 54.89
N VAL A 33 -27.69 24.24 55.01
CA VAL A 33 -29.00 24.73 54.61
C VAL A 33 -29.46 25.87 55.54
N LYS A 34 -29.74 27.04 54.98
CA LYS A 34 -30.64 28.05 55.62
C LYS A 34 -31.85 28.18 54.69
N GLY A 35 -32.97 27.77 55.19
CA GLY A 35 -34.25 27.82 54.49
C GLY A 35 -34.74 29.27 54.28
N VAL A 36 -35.29 29.48 53.10
CA VAL A 36 -36.21 30.58 52.79
C VAL A 36 -37.39 30.00 52.07
N PHE A 37 -38.56 30.06 52.69
CA PHE A 37 -39.81 29.73 52.05
C PHE A 37 -40.14 30.78 50.98
N VAL A 38 -40.17 30.42 49.74
CA VAL A 38 -40.75 31.21 48.66
C VAL A 38 -41.89 30.38 48.05
N SER A 39 -43.07 30.96 48.12
CA SER A 39 -44.27 30.36 47.51
C SER A 39 -44.11 30.39 46.00
N VAL A 40 -44.06 29.17 45.40
CA VAL A 40 -44.01 29.01 43.94
C VAL A 40 -45.47 28.90 43.42
N VAL A 41 -45.87 29.91 42.68
CA VAL A 41 -47.03 29.86 41.82
C VAL A 41 -46.69 28.96 40.63
N VAL A 42 -47.32 27.81 40.58
CA VAL A 42 -47.17 26.85 39.45
C VAL A 42 -47.99 27.39 38.26
N LEU A 43 -47.33 28.08 37.36
CA LEU A 43 -47.81 28.29 36.00
C LEU A 43 -47.62 26.98 35.23
N ILE A 44 -48.66 26.23 34.99
CA ILE A 44 -48.68 25.07 34.09
C ILE A 44 -48.60 25.60 32.67
N SER A 45 -47.36 25.83 32.22
CA SER A 45 -47.08 26.01 30.77
C SER A 45 -47.21 24.63 30.10
N GLY A 46 -48.24 24.45 29.30
CA GLY A 46 -48.40 23.24 28.51
C GLY A 46 -47.20 23.07 27.53
N VAL A 47 -46.29 22.20 27.92
CA VAL A 47 -45.23 21.73 27.01
C VAL A 47 -45.97 20.82 26.01
N MET A 48 -46.27 21.38 24.84
CA MET A 48 -46.62 20.54 23.69
C MET A 48 -45.44 19.59 23.45
N PRO A 49 -45.66 18.28 23.31
CA PRO A 49 -44.59 17.38 22.89
C PRO A 49 -44.17 17.82 21.48
N THR A 50 -42.99 18.37 21.35
CA THR A 50 -42.32 18.44 20.05
C THR A 50 -42.23 17.00 19.59
N LYS A 51 -42.96 16.66 18.52
CA LYS A 51 -42.71 15.42 17.79
C LYS A 51 -41.23 15.44 17.46
N ALA A 52 -40.43 14.63 18.16
CA ALA A 52 -39.13 14.26 17.64
C ALA A 52 -39.43 13.69 16.25
N VAL A 53 -38.95 14.32 15.22
CA VAL A 53 -38.90 13.71 13.88
C VAL A 53 -38.02 12.50 14.13
N ALA A 54 -38.64 11.33 14.11
CA ALA A 54 -37.89 10.09 14.09
C ALA A 54 -36.99 10.20 12.85
N GLN A 55 -35.71 10.33 13.05
CA GLN A 55 -34.75 10.21 11.98
C GLN A 55 -34.98 8.81 11.42
N ASP A 56 -35.33 8.70 10.13
CA ASP A 56 -35.52 7.39 9.51
C ASP A 56 -34.23 6.60 9.75
N ALA A 57 -34.39 5.37 10.25
CA ALA A 57 -33.25 4.50 10.51
C ALA A 57 -32.50 4.24 9.20
N GLU A 58 -31.18 4.24 9.26
CA GLU A 58 -30.32 3.95 8.11
C GLU A 58 -30.75 2.64 7.44
N SER A 59 -30.86 2.65 6.11
CA SER A 59 -31.27 1.50 5.32
C SER A 59 -30.22 1.10 4.30
N TYR A 60 -30.30 -0.16 3.84
CA TYR A 60 -29.35 -0.64 2.84
C TYR A 60 -29.42 0.21 1.57
N VAL A 61 -30.60 0.41 1.02
CA VAL A 61 -30.82 1.05 -0.30
C VAL A 61 -30.33 2.50 -0.34
N SER A 62 -30.67 3.28 0.69
CA SER A 62 -30.34 4.72 0.68
C SER A 62 -28.95 5.05 1.23
N ASP A 63 -28.47 4.27 2.21
CA ASP A 63 -27.32 4.69 3.01
C ASP A 63 -26.12 3.76 2.85
N VAL A 64 -26.33 2.43 2.85
CA VAL A 64 -25.23 1.45 2.87
C VAL A 64 -24.81 1.03 1.47
N ALA A 65 -25.73 0.81 0.53
CA ALA A 65 -25.39 0.38 -0.83
C ALA A 65 -24.45 1.35 -1.56
N PRO A 66 -24.61 2.69 -1.44
CA PRO A 66 -23.64 3.63 -2.00
C PRO A 66 -22.23 3.46 -1.44
N ILE A 67 -22.10 3.27 -0.12
CA ILE A 67 -20.80 3.05 0.54
C ILE A 67 -20.16 1.75 0.04
N LEU A 68 -20.92 0.64 0.01
CA LEU A 68 -20.44 -0.65 -0.48
C LEU A 68 -20.03 -0.57 -1.95
N SER A 69 -20.80 0.11 -2.79
CA SER A 69 -20.51 0.32 -4.21
C SER A 69 -19.20 1.07 -4.41
N GLN A 70 -18.97 2.09 -3.61
CA GLN A 70 -17.81 2.96 -3.75
C GLN A 70 -16.53 2.33 -3.21
N HIS A 71 -16.61 1.56 -2.11
CA HIS A 71 -15.43 1.16 -1.34
C HIS A 71 -15.18 -0.36 -1.29
N CYS A 72 -16.20 -1.20 -1.49
CA CYS A 72 -16.10 -2.63 -1.23
C CYS A 72 -16.19 -3.50 -2.48
N VAL A 73 -17.09 -3.17 -3.40
CA VAL A 73 -17.44 -3.99 -4.58
C VAL A 73 -16.29 -4.14 -5.56
N VAL A 74 -15.35 -3.22 -5.57
CA VAL A 74 -14.12 -3.36 -6.40
C VAL A 74 -13.40 -4.68 -6.16
N CYS A 75 -13.46 -5.21 -4.93
CA CYS A 75 -12.90 -6.50 -4.54
C CYS A 75 -13.98 -7.55 -4.27
N HIS A 76 -15.11 -7.17 -3.64
CA HIS A 76 -16.19 -8.06 -3.20
C HIS A 76 -17.26 -8.23 -4.29
N ARG A 77 -16.92 -8.90 -5.38
CA ARG A 77 -17.77 -9.22 -6.53
C ARG A 77 -17.39 -10.57 -7.12
N PRO A 78 -18.22 -11.21 -7.95
CA PRO A 78 -17.81 -12.38 -8.71
C PRO A 78 -16.56 -12.09 -9.54
N GLY A 79 -15.58 -12.98 -9.51
CA GLY A 79 -14.27 -12.77 -10.17
C GLY A 79 -13.34 -11.75 -9.51
N GLY A 80 -13.72 -11.17 -8.37
CA GLY A 80 -12.85 -10.34 -7.54
C GLY A 80 -12.08 -11.16 -6.50
N ILE A 81 -11.08 -10.53 -5.86
CA ILE A 81 -10.26 -11.18 -4.82
C ILE A 81 -11.02 -11.37 -3.49
N GLY A 82 -12.09 -10.60 -3.26
CA GLY A 82 -12.87 -10.73 -2.04
C GLY A 82 -13.55 -12.10 -1.95
N PRO A 83 -13.54 -12.77 -0.78
CA PRO A 83 -14.03 -14.16 -0.64
C PRO A 83 -15.55 -14.30 -0.79
N PHE A 84 -16.27 -13.21 -0.97
CA PHE A 84 -17.73 -13.16 -1.17
C PHE A 84 -18.15 -11.89 -1.88
N SER A 85 -19.33 -11.91 -2.50
CA SER A 85 -19.93 -10.76 -3.16
C SER A 85 -20.67 -9.85 -2.18
N LEU A 86 -20.69 -8.53 -2.47
CA LEU A 86 -21.49 -7.50 -1.76
C LEU A 86 -22.33 -6.68 -2.75
N LEU A 87 -22.74 -7.28 -3.86
CA LEU A 87 -23.49 -6.62 -4.93
C LEU A 87 -24.99 -6.42 -4.63
N ASP A 88 -25.53 -7.14 -3.65
CA ASP A 88 -26.95 -7.14 -3.32
C ASP A 88 -27.21 -7.09 -1.82
N TYR A 89 -28.46 -6.78 -1.47
CA TYR A 89 -28.93 -6.67 -0.09
C TYR A 89 -28.73 -7.95 0.71
N GLU A 90 -29.10 -9.10 0.14
CA GLU A 90 -29.06 -10.38 0.87
C GLU A 90 -27.63 -10.78 1.21
N SER A 91 -26.71 -10.56 0.26
CA SER A 91 -25.27 -10.78 0.49
C SER A 91 -24.73 -9.88 1.60
N ALA A 92 -25.07 -8.59 1.57
CA ALA A 92 -24.63 -7.61 2.58
C ALA A 92 -25.26 -7.90 3.94
N ARG A 93 -26.58 -8.14 3.99
CA ARG A 93 -27.32 -8.44 5.22
C ARG A 93 -26.79 -9.68 5.94
N SER A 94 -26.53 -10.75 5.18
CA SER A 94 -26.01 -11.99 5.75
C SER A 94 -24.65 -11.83 6.45
N ARG A 95 -23.94 -10.74 6.15
CA ARG A 95 -22.61 -10.40 6.66
C ARG A 95 -22.57 -9.06 7.41
N ALA A 96 -23.73 -8.48 7.74
CA ALA A 96 -23.82 -7.15 8.33
C ALA A 96 -22.97 -7.00 9.60
N SER A 97 -22.97 -8.01 10.46
CA SER A 97 -22.13 -8.04 11.67
C SER A 97 -20.64 -8.01 11.34
N LEU A 98 -20.20 -8.81 10.37
CA LEU A 98 -18.80 -8.83 9.93
C LEU A 98 -18.41 -7.48 9.30
N ILE A 99 -19.24 -6.94 8.41
CA ILE A 99 -18.99 -5.65 7.75
C ILE A 99 -18.85 -4.55 8.81
N ALA A 100 -19.77 -4.46 9.78
CA ALA A 100 -19.70 -3.48 10.85
C ALA A 100 -18.44 -3.64 11.71
N ASP A 101 -18.05 -4.87 12.02
CA ASP A 101 -16.84 -5.12 12.82
C ASP A 101 -15.56 -4.74 12.09
N VAL A 102 -15.36 -5.19 10.84
CA VAL A 102 -14.13 -4.93 10.09
C VAL A 102 -13.99 -3.46 9.66
N THR A 103 -15.11 -2.74 9.46
CA THR A 103 -15.08 -1.30 9.15
C THR A 103 -14.81 -0.45 10.39
N ARG A 104 -15.43 -0.79 11.54
CA ARG A 104 -15.18 -0.13 12.83
C ARG A 104 -13.72 -0.26 13.26
N ASN A 105 -13.13 -1.43 13.07
CA ASN A 105 -11.72 -1.72 13.36
C ASN A 105 -10.77 -1.28 12.23
N ARG A 106 -11.27 -0.65 11.17
CA ARG A 106 -10.51 -0.16 10.01
C ARG A 106 -9.64 -1.24 9.34
N VAL A 107 -10.07 -2.49 9.40
CA VAL A 107 -9.49 -3.62 8.66
C VAL A 107 -9.89 -3.55 7.19
N MET A 108 -11.15 -3.16 6.93
CA MET A 108 -11.70 -2.98 5.59
C MET A 108 -12.32 -1.59 5.42
N PRO A 109 -12.15 -0.97 4.22
CA PRO A 109 -11.25 -1.35 3.13
C PRO A 109 -9.78 -1.29 3.57
N PRO A 110 -8.89 -2.11 2.98
CA PRO A 110 -7.48 -2.11 3.38
C PRO A 110 -6.81 -0.78 3.00
N TRP A 111 -6.34 -0.08 4.04
CA TRP A 111 -5.60 1.16 3.92
C TRP A 111 -4.57 1.24 5.04
N LYS A 112 -3.30 1.13 4.69
CA LYS A 112 -2.23 0.96 5.67
C LYS A 112 -1.56 2.26 6.17
N PRO A 113 -1.48 3.37 5.40
CA PRO A 113 -0.88 4.61 5.88
C PRO A 113 -1.65 5.22 7.06
N VAL A 114 -0.90 5.58 8.10
CA VAL A 114 -1.41 6.30 9.28
C VAL A 114 -1.21 7.80 9.08
N GLY A 115 -2.18 8.60 9.47
CA GLY A 115 -2.10 10.05 9.37
C GLY A 115 -3.46 10.69 9.07
N PRO A 116 -3.51 12.02 8.90
CA PRO A 116 -4.74 12.72 8.53
C PRO A 116 -5.27 12.22 7.17
N PRO A 117 -6.59 12.33 6.93
CA PRO A 117 -7.18 11.99 5.64
C PRO A 117 -6.73 12.96 4.53
N ALA A 118 -6.89 12.52 3.29
CA ALA A 118 -6.68 13.31 2.09
C ALA A 118 -5.22 13.76 1.83
N ILE A 119 -4.22 13.06 2.39
CA ILE A 119 -2.82 13.27 2.01
C ILE A 119 -2.55 12.66 0.65
N PHE A 120 -3.10 11.46 0.39
CA PHE A 120 -2.85 10.73 -0.84
C PHE A 120 -4.05 10.73 -1.78
N HIS A 121 -3.80 10.59 -3.07
CA HIS A 121 -4.84 10.28 -4.05
C HIS A 121 -5.40 8.87 -3.82
N ALA A 122 -6.62 8.62 -4.29
CA ALA A 122 -7.26 7.30 -4.28
C ALA A 122 -7.29 6.62 -2.89
N GLU A 123 -7.33 7.41 -1.82
CA GLU A 123 -7.43 6.90 -0.46
C GLU A 123 -8.69 6.05 -0.30
N ARG A 124 -8.52 4.82 0.22
CA ARG A 124 -9.62 3.84 0.38
C ARG A 124 -10.29 3.88 1.74
N ARG A 125 -9.76 4.66 2.67
CA ARG A 125 -10.29 4.79 4.03
C ARG A 125 -11.73 5.28 4.03
N LEU A 126 -12.60 4.64 4.80
CA LEU A 126 -13.91 5.17 5.13
C LEU A 126 -13.79 6.36 6.07
N SER A 127 -14.69 7.33 5.91
CA SER A 127 -14.90 8.39 6.89
C SER A 127 -15.55 7.83 8.17
N ASP A 128 -15.45 8.57 9.27
CA ASP A 128 -16.13 8.22 10.51
C ASP A 128 -17.66 8.17 10.33
N ASP A 129 -18.22 9.06 9.50
CA ASP A 129 -19.66 9.08 9.19
C ASP A 129 -20.08 7.82 8.43
N GLU A 130 -19.33 7.36 7.43
CA GLU A 130 -19.62 6.12 6.70
C GLU A 130 -19.54 4.89 7.61
N ILE A 131 -18.55 4.84 8.52
CA ILE A 131 -18.45 3.78 9.53
C ILE A 131 -19.66 3.81 10.46
N ASN A 132 -20.09 4.97 10.93
CA ASN A 132 -21.25 5.13 11.79
C ASN A 132 -22.55 4.71 11.09
N ILE A 133 -22.71 5.04 9.81
CA ILE A 133 -23.86 4.61 8.99
C ILE A 133 -23.95 3.06 8.94
N ILE A 134 -22.82 2.40 8.65
CA ILE A 134 -22.76 0.94 8.58
C ILE A 134 -23.07 0.32 9.95
N ASP A 135 -22.52 0.87 11.04
CA ASP A 135 -22.72 0.38 12.40
C ASP A 135 -24.17 0.57 12.86
N SER A 136 -24.76 1.74 12.62
CA SER A 136 -26.17 2.03 12.85
C SER A 136 -27.08 1.08 12.08
N TRP A 137 -26.82 0.88 10.78
CA TRP A 137 -27.58 -0.04 9.96
C TRP A 137 -27.58 -1.45 10.53
N PHE A 138 -26.41 -1.98 10.91
CA PHE A 138 -26.30 -3.28 11.55
C PHE A 138 -27.07 -3.33 12.87
N THR A 139 -26.89 -2.34 13.75
CA THR A 139 -27.52 -2.28 15.07
C THR A 139 -29.05 -2.20 14.98
N ASN A 140 -29.59 -1.58 13.94
CA ASN A 140 -31.03 -1.47 13.67
C ASN A 140 -31.60 -2.72 12.96
N GLY A 141 -30.84 -3.81 12.86
CA GLY A 141 -31.30 -5.09 12.29
C GLY A 141 -31.13 -5.19 10.78
N ALA A 142 -30.28 -4.34 10.21
CA ALA A 142 -29.91 -4.31 8.80
C ALA A 142 -31.13 -4.22 7.86
N PRO A 143 -32.00 -3.19 7.98
CA PRO A 143 -33.19 -3.07 7.15
C PRO A 143 -32.83 -2.78 5.68
N GLU A 144 -33.63 -3.32 4.73
CA GLU A 144 -33.44 -3.07 3.31
C GLU A 144 -33.78 -1.63 2.93
N GLY A 145 -34.85 -1.10 3.49
CA GLY A 145 -35.42 0.19 3.11
C GLY A 145 -36.41 0.08 1.96
N THR A 146 -37.08 1.21 1.67
CA THR A 146 -38.03 1.29 0.57
C THR A 146 -37.40 2.04 -0.59
N SER A 147 -37.31 1.38 -1.75
CA SER A 147 -36.88 2.01 -2.99
C SER A 147 -37.92 3.03 -3.47
N SER A 148 -37.62 4.30 -3.34
CA SER A 148 -38.29 5.34 -4.16
C SER A 148 -37.40 5.64 -5.37
N SER A 149 -37.68 4.98 -6.49
CA SER A 149 -36.99 5.15 -7.79
C SER A 149 -35.49 4.80 -7.83
N GLN A 150 -35.16 3.72 -8.53
CA GLN A 150 -33.83 3.32 -8.95
C GLN A 150 -32.76 3.38 -7.80
N ALA A 151 -32.88 2.45 -6.85
CA ALA A 151 -31.69 1.99 -6.17
C ALA A 151 -30.67 1.68 -7.26
N ALA A 152 -29.60 2.43 -7.31
CA ALA A 152 -28.51 2.11 -8.21
C ALA A 152 -28.07 0.70 -7.81
N ALA A 153 -28.39 -0.28 -8.64
CA ALA A 153 -27.85 -1.62 -8.45
C ALA A 153 -26.36 -1.40 -8.27
N VAL A 154 -25.79 -2.02 -7.25
CA VAL A 154 -24.36 -1.98 -7.03
C VAL A 154 -23.75 -2.65 -8.26
N VAL A 155 -23.31 -1.86 -9.23
CA VAL A 155 -22.80 -2.36 -10.50
C VAL A 155 -21.33 -2.63 -10.31
N ALA A 156 -20.95 -3.92 -10.37
CA ALA A 156 -19.56 -4.25 -10.62
C ALA A 156 -19.23 -3.70 -12.01
N ASN A 157 -18.42 -2.66 -12.06
CA ASN A 157 -18.01 -2.07 -13.32
C ASN A 157 -16.79 -2.86 -13.85
N ASP A 158 -17.02 -3.79 -14.78
CA ASP A 158 -15.97 -4.48 -15.52
C ASP A 158 -15.34 -3.61 -16.62
N SER A 159 -15.79 -2.37 -16.74
CA SER A 159 -15.23 -1.41 -17.68
C SER A 159 -13.94 -0.79 -17.13
N TRP A 160 -13.13 -0.28 -18.04
CA TRP A 160 -11.96 0.50 -17.73
C TRP A 160 -12.30 1.73 -16.86
N GLN A 161 -11.53 1.99 -15.81
CA GLN A 161 -11.80 3.07 -14.86
C GLN A 161 -11.67 4.47 -15.51
N LEU A 162 -10.75 4.60 -16.47
CA LEU A 162 -10.49 5.85 -17.20
C LEU A 162 -11.23 5.93 -18.55
N GLY A 163 -12.21 5.04 -18.80
CA GLY A 163 -12.87 4.92 -20.08
C GLY A 163 -12.08 4.02 -21.05
N SER A 164 -12.43 4.01 -22.34
CA SER A 164 -11.78 3.14 -23.31
C SER A 164 -10.31 3.52 -23.49
N PRO A 165 -9.36 2.58 -23.27
CA PRO A 165 -7.95 2.84 -23.53
C PRO A 165 -7.66 3.02 -25.03
N ASP A 166 -6.58 3.75 -25.34
CA ASP A 166 -6.13 3.94 -26.72
C ASP A 166 -5.53 2.66 -27.31
N LEU A 167 -4.93 1.82 -26.45
CA LEU A 167 -4.38 0.51 -26.83
C LEU A 167 -4.59 -0.48 -25.71
N VAL A 168 -5.00 -1.70 -26.06
CA VAL A 168 -5.05 -2.84 -25.14
C VAL A 168 -3.99 -3.85 -25.53
N VAL A 169 -3.17 -4.25 -24.58
CA VAL A 169 -2.14 -5.29 -24.74
C VAL A 169 -2.52 -6.48 -23.85
N THR A 170 -2.51 -7.68 -24.43
CA THR A 170 -2.85 -8.91 -23.72
C THR A 170 -1.73 -9.95 -23.89
N MET A 171 -1.72 -10.94 -23.00
CA MET A 171 -0.87 -12.10 -23.19
C MET A 171 -1.27 -12.85 -24.49
N PRO A 172 -0.30 -13.36 -25.27
CA PRO A 172 -0.60 -14.08 -26.51
C PRO A 172 -1.54 -15.27 -26.31
N GLU A 173 -1.40 -15.97 -25.19
CA GLU A 173 -2.24 -17.09 -24.77
C GLU A 173 -2.47 -17.08 -23.25
N PRO A 174 -3.58 -17.66 -22.75
CA PRO A 174 -3.82 -17.77 -21.32
C PRO A 174 -2.77 -18.70 -20.67
N TYR A 175 -2.37 -18.36 -19.44
CA TYR A 175 -1.57 -19.23 -18.61
C TYR A 175 -2.46 -20.12 -17.74
N ALA A 176 -2.31 -21.44 -17.87
CA ALA A 176 -3.01 -22.41 -17.04
C ALA A 176 -2.31 -22.50 -15.67
N LEU A 177 -2.89 -21.86 -14.64
CA LEU A 177 -2.43 -21.94 -13.28
C LEU A 177 -2.99 -23.20 -12.63
N ALA A 178 -2.15 -24.19 -12.41
CA ALA A 178 -2.56 -25.45 -11.79
C ALA A 178 -3.08 -25.24 -10.37
N ALA A 179 -4.03 -26.07 -9.94
CA ALA A 179 -4.47 -26.10 -8.54
C ALA A 179 -3.30 -26.42 -7.61
N GLY A 180 -3.25 -25.76 -6.46
CA GLY A 180 -2.15 -25.93 -5.51
C GLY A 180 -2.21 -24.97 -4.34
N SER A 181 -1.13 -24.95 -3.56
CA SER A 181 -0.98 -24.07 -2.39
C SER A 181 0.25 -23.16 -2.45
N ASP A 182 1.15 -23.40 -3.38
CA ASP A 182 2.41 -22.66 -3.47
C ASP A 182 2.26 -21.49 -4.43
N ASP A 183 2.76 -20.35 -4.06
CA ASP A 183 2.77 -19.13 -4.87
C ASP A 183 3.57 -19.34 -6.16
N VAL A 184 3.06 -18.78 -7.26
CA VAL A 184 3.71 -18.82 -8.56
C VAL A 184 4.14 -17.42 -8.98
N TYR A 185 5.46 -17.23 -9.18
CA TYR A 185 6.03 -16.01 -9.75
C TYR A 185 6.44 -16.30 -11.20
N ARG A 186 5.80 -15.60 -12.14
CA ARG A 186 6.08 -15.82 -13.56
C ARG A 186 6.06 -14.53 -14.35
N LYS A 187 6.86 -14.45 -15.38
CA LYS A 187 6.99 -13.31 -16.29
C LYS A 187 6.52 -13.68 -17.66
N PHE A 188 5.73 -12.83 -18.27
CA PHE A 188 5.17 -12.98 -19.60
C PHE A 188 5.64 -11.85 -20.50
N VAL A 189 6.05 -12.20 -21.70
CA VAL A 189 6.52 -11.24 -22.70
C VAL A 189 5.36 -10.84 -23.61
N LEU A 190 4.99 -9.57 -23.58
CA LEU A 190 3.89 -9.03 -24.37
C LEU A 190 4.43 -8.03 -25.40
N PRO A 191 4.45 -8.40 -26.69
CA PRO A 191 4.78 -7.44 -27.75
C PRO A 191 3.82 -6.26 -27.75
N VAL A 192 4.35 -5.02 -27.79
CA VAL A 192 3.53 -3.82 -27.84
C VAL A 192 3.44 -3.29 -29.27
N PRO A 193 2.26 -3.34 -29.92
CA PRO A 193 2.11 -3.02 -31.34
C PRO A 193 1.98 -1.51 -31.60
N VAL A 194 3.04 -0.74 -31.35
CA VAL A 194 3.08 0.68 -31.69
C VAL A 194 3.97 0.91 -32.92
N GLU A 195 3.47 1.61 -33.93
CA GLU A 195 4.18 1.92 -35.18
C GLU A 195 5.08 3.15 -35.07
N SER A 196 4.82 4.00 -34.10
CA SER A 196 5.59 5.19 -33.78
C SER A 196 5.67 5.39 -32.27
N PRO A 197 6.69 6.11 -31.74
CA PRO A 197 6.73 6.41 -30.31
C PRO A 197 5.45 7.10 -29.83
N ARG A 198 4.96 6.68 -28.65
CA ARG A 198 3.77 7.21 -27.99
C ARG A 198 4.13 7.68 -26.58
N TRP A 199 3.33 8.56 -26.04
CA TRP A 199 3.50 9.06 -24.67
C TRP A 199 2.39 8.50 -23.79
N VAL A 200 2.75 7.69 -22.82
CA VAL A 200 1.79 6.99 -21.93
C VAL A 200 1.56 7.82 -20.69
N LYS A 201 0.34 8.28 -20.48
CA LYS A 201 -0.08 9.06 -19.29
C LYS A 201 -0.73 8.21 -18.21
N ALA A 202 -1.28 7.04 -18.55
CA ALA A 202 -1.86 6.11 -17.58
C ALA A 202 -1.77 4.67 -18.10
N VAL A 203 -1.70 3.73 -17.15
CA VAL A 203 -1.75 2.29 -17.39
C VAL A 203 -2.79 1.70 -16.44
N GLU A 204 -3.69 0.90 -16.98
CA GLU A 204 -4.68 0.16 -16.21
C GLU A 204 -4.54 -1.33 -16.46
N ILE A 205 -4.52 -2.16 -15.41
CA ILE A 205 -4.51 -3.61 -15.53
C ILE A 205 -5.89 -4.16 -15.15
N GLN A 206 -6.48 -4.92 -16.06
CA GLN A 206 -7.70 -5.69 -15.83
C GLN A 206 -7.29 -7.17 -15.62
N PRO A 207 -7.47 -7.75 -14.43
CA PRO A 207 -6.96 -9.08 -14.11
C PRO A 207 -7.62 -10.20 -14.92
N ARG A 208 -8.89 -10.06 -15.31
CA ARG A 208 -9.66 -11.02 -16.11
C ARG A 208 -9.56 -12.47 -15.61
N SER A 209 -9.25 -12.67 -14.33
CA SER A 209 -9.08 -13.97 -13.70
C SER A 209 -9.73 -13.95 -12.32
N ASP A 210 -10.27 -15.07 -11.88
CA ASP A 210 -11.06 -15.24 -10.65
C ASP A 210 -10.19 -15.12 -9.37
N GLY A 211 -9.59 -13.93 -9.15
CA GLY A 211 -8.79 -13.66 -7.95
C GLY A 211 -7.39 -14.29 -7.94
N ALA A 212 -6.95 -14.89 -9.04
CA ALA A 212 -5.65 -15.56 -9.13
C ALA A 212 -4.44 -14.61 -9.04
N ILE A 213 -4.59 -13.35 -9.48
CA ILE A 213 -3.48 -12.39 -9.51
C ILE A 213 -3.43 -11.63 -8.18
N HIS A 214 -2.38 -11.88 -7.40
CA HIS A 214 -2.11 -11.20 -6.14
C HIS A 214 -1.51 -9.81 -6.37
N HIS A 215 -0.49 -9.70 -7.23
CA HIS A 215 0.01 -8.43 -7.74
C HIS A 215 0.71 -8.60 -9.08
N ALA A 216 0.88 -7.50 -9.79
CA ALA A 216 1.54 -7.44 -11.08
C ALA A 216 2.49 -6.25 -11.15
N THR A 217 3.59 -6.41 -11.89
CA THR A 217 4.45 -5.30 -12.31
C THR A 217 4.71 -5.39 -13.81
N ILE A 218 4.85 -4.23 -14.47
CA ILE A 218 5.17 -4.15 -15.88
C ILE A 218 6.50 -3.43 -16.02
N ARG A 219 7.41 -4.02 -16.78
CA ARG A 219 8.69 -3.42 -17.17
C ARG A 219 8.83 -3.43 -18.67
N LEU A 220 9.75 -2.66 -19.19
CA LEU A 220 10.03 -2.51 -20.61
C LEU A 220 11.32 -3.25 -20.97
N ASP A 221 11.26 -4.16 -21.92
CA ASP A 221 12.45 -4.79 -22.53
C ASP A 221 12.63 -4.24 -23.95
N THR A 222 13.76 -3.60 -24.19
CA THR A 222 14.20 -3.11 -25.51
C THR A 222 15.32 -3.97 -26.10
N SER A 223 15.82 -4.94 -25.32
CA SER A 223 16.97 -5.78 -25.70
C SER A 223 16.58 -7.05 -26.43
N GLY A 224 15.32 -7.51 -26.28
CA GLY A 224 14.84 -8.81 -26.72
C GLY A 224 15.25 -9.99 -25.84
N ARG A 225 16.01 -9.74 -24.76
CA ARG A 225 16.46 -10.80 -23.84
C ARG A 225 15.32 -11.55 -23.18
N ALA A 226 14.22 -10.84 -22.86
CA ALA A 226 13.04 -11.47 -22.27
C ALA A 226 12.42 -12.52 -23.21
N ARG A 227 12.44 -12.28 -24.53
CA ARG A 227 11.98 -13.27 -25.53
C ARG A 227 12.86 -14.50 -25.56
N ASP A 228 14.19 -14.35 -25.41
CA ASP A 228 15.11 -15.48 -25.36
C ASP A 228 14.82 -16.36 -24.13
N LEU A 229 14.60 -15.70 -22.96
CA LEU A 229 14.27 -16.41 -21.72
C LEU A 229 12.91 -17.12 -21.78
N ASP A 230 11.93 -16.52 -22.42
CA ASP A 230 10.60 -17.11 -22.65
C ASP A 230 10.70 -18.32 -23.61
N ALA A 231 11.50 -18.22 -24.67
CA ALA A 231 11.70 -19.29 -25.60
C ALA A 231 12.48 -20.50 -25.01
N ASP A 232 13.33 -20.26 -24.02
CA ASP A 232 14.11 -21.28 -23.31
C ASP A 232 13.29 -22.00 -22.22
N ASP A 233 12.19 -21.42 -21.73
CA ASP A 233 11.31 -22.05 -20.72
C ASP A 233 10.25 -22.93 -21.40
N PRO A 234 10.04 -24.18 -20.93
CA PRO A 234 9.07 -25.10 -21.54
C PRO A 234 7.60 -24.74 -21.31
N GLN A 235 7.30 -23.76 -20.42
CA GLN A 235 5.95 -23.27 -20.15
C GLN A 235 5.79 -21.83 -20.64
N PRO A 236 4.57 -21.36 -20.94
CA PRO A 236 4.34 -19.96 -21.32
C PRO A 236 4.92 -18.99 -20.29
N GLY A 237 5.65 -18.00 -20.76
CA GLY A 237 6.43 -17.09 -19.91
C GLY A 237 7.67 -17.79 -19.34
N TYR A 238 8.40 -17.12 -18.44
CA TYR A 238 9.60 -17.68 -17.83
C TYR A 238 9.63 -17.45 -16.30
N GLY A 239 10.27 -18.38 -15.60
CA GLY A 239 10.47 -18.36 -14.17
C GLY A 239 11.60 -17.41 -13.75
N GLY A 240 11.97 -17.50 -12.47
CA GLY A 240 13.03 -16.70 -11.86
C GLY A 240 12.51 -15.36 -11.34
N PHE A 241 13.27 -14.75 -10.45
CA PHE A 241 12.86 -13.51 -9.79
C PHE A 241 13.41 -12.27 -10.48
N MET A 242 14.68 -12.28 -10.86
CA MET A 242 15.33 -11.12 -11.45
C MET A 242 14.82 -10.88 -12.88
N VAL A 243 14.52 -9.64 -13.18
CA VAL A 243 14.17 -9.21 -14.54
C VAL A 243 15.41 -8.57 -15.13
N GLU A 244 16.34 -9.42 -15.56
CA GLU A 244 17.70 -9.04 -15.93
C GLU A 244 17.78 -8.01 -17.07
N SER A 245 16.77 -7.97 -17.96
CA SER A 245 16.80 -7.13 -19.16
C SER A 245 15.77 -6.02 -19.20
N ALA A 246 14.71 -6.11 -18.37
CA ALA A 246 13.59 -5.18 -18.42
C ALA A 246 13.61 -4.21 -17.26
N GLN A 247 13.30 -2.94 -17.53
CA GLN A 247 13.33 -1.85 -16.56
C GLN A 247 11.99 -1.11 -16.51
N PHE A 248 11.70 -0.49 -15.39
CA PHE A 248 10.59 0.46 -15.34
C PHE A 248 10.85 1.64 -16.27
N PRO A 249 9.80 2.28 -16.82
CA PRO A 249 9.98 3.56 -17.50
C PRO A 249 10.69 4.56 -16.58
N PRO A 250 11.58 5.41 -17.10
CA PRO A 250 12.36 6.34 -16.27
C PRO A 250 11.49 7.14 -15.29
N GLY A 251 11.77 7.01 -14.01
CA GLY A 251 11.04 7.71 -12.94
C GLY A 251 9.62 7.20 -12.65
N HIS A 252 9.18 6.08 -13.25
CA HIS A 252 7.86 5.52 -13.06
C HIS A 252 7.92 4.11 -12.49
N VAL A 253 6.87 3.72 -11.74
CA VAL A 253 6.64 2.34 -11.29
C VAL A 253 5.29 1.91 -11.82
N LEU A 254 5.29 0.84 -12.59
CA LEU A 254 4.07 0.25 -13.14
C LEU A 254 3.74 -1.00 -12.33
N GLY A 255 3.04 -0.80 -11.21
CA GLY A 255 2.58 -1.86 -10.34
C GLY A 255 1.07 -1.87 -10.22
N TRP A 256 0.51 -3.04 -9.96
CA TRP A 256 -0.91 -3.25 -9.71
C TRP A 256 -1.12 -4.24 -8.56
N SER A 257 -2.12 -3.97 -7.74
CA SER A 257 -2.65 -4.89 -6.74
C SER A 257 -4.18 -4.82 -6.76
N PRO A 258 -4.88 -5.84 -6.24
CA PRO A 258 -6.33 -5.86 -6.21
C PRO A 258 -6.91 -4.61 -5.53
N GLY A 259 -7.94 -4.04 -6.17
CA GLY A 259 -8.57 -2.82 -5.68
C GLY A 259 -7.79 -1.53 -5.94
N LYS A 260 -6.66 -1.58 -6.65
CA LYS A 260 -5.94 -0.37 -7.04
C LYS A 260 -6.83 0.49 -7.92
N ARG A 261 -6.96 1.77 -7.53
CA ARG A 261 -7.62 2.79 -8.34
C ARG A 261 -6.60 3.44 -9.25
N VAL A 262 -6.90 3.44 -10.53
CA VAL A 262 -6.06 4.12 -11.52
C VAL A 262 -6.25 5.62 -11.35
N THR A 263 -5.16 6.34 -11.25
CA THR A 263 -5.14 7.80 -11.27
C THR A 263 -4.39 8.26 -12.50
N GLU A 264 -4.96 9.21 -13.24
CA GLU A 264 -4.18 9.91 -14.26
C GLU A 264 -2.99 10.58 -13.59
N GLN A 265 -1.85 10.51 -14.24
CA GLN A 265 -0.68 11.26 -13.77
C GLN A 265 -0.91 12.76 -13.97
N GLN A 266 -0.16 13.56 -13.23
CA GLN A 266 -0.11 15.00 -13.45
C GLN A 266 0.24 15.28 -14.92
N GLU A 267 -0.38 16.29 -15.51
CA GLU A 267 -0.09 16.72 -16.87
C GLU A 267 1.42 16.90 -17.09
N GLY A 268 1.93 16.36 -18.18
CA GLY A 268 3.35 16.40 -18.54
C GLY A 268 4.23 15.29 -17.93
N LEU A 269 3.69 14.41 -17.07
CA LEU A 269 4.43 13.28 -16.48
C LEU A 269 4.34 11.99 -17.32
N SER A 270 3.84 12.03 -18.54
CA SER A 270 3.83 10.85 -19.42
C SER A 270 5.25 10.32 -19.67
N TRP A 271 5.36 9.05 -20.02
CA TRP A 271 6.63 8.42 -20.37
C TRP A 271 6.61 7.91 -21.82
N GLU A 272 7.78 7.87 -22.46
CA GLU A 272 7.90 7.45 -23.84
C GLU A 272 7.81 5.93 -23.96
N LEU A 273 6.88 5.45 -24.78
CA LEU A 273 6.80 4.10 -25.28
C LEU A 273 7.37 4.06 -26.68
N ALA A 274 8.62 3.63 -26.79
CA ALA A 274 9.31 3.49 -28.07
C ALA A 274 8.72 2.32 -28.91
N THR A 275 9.07 2.29 -30.18
CA THR A 275 8.76 1.13 -31.06
C THR A 275 9.64 -0.07 -30.72
N ASN A 276 9.17 -1.28 -31.00
CA ASN A 276 9.88 -2.55 -30.76
C ASN A 276 10.25 -2.78 -29.28
N VAL A 277 9.36 -2.38 -28.38
CA VAL A 277 9.46 -2.65 -26.95
C VAL A 277 8.53 -3.80 -26.62
N ASP A 278 8.99 -4.71 -25.75
CA ASP A 278 8.13 -5.69 -25.11
C ASP A 278 7.80 -5.24 -23.69
N PHE A 279 6.57 -5.45 -23.27
CA PHE A 279 6.25 -5.49 -21.87
C PHE A 279 6.66 -6.83 -21.28
N VAL A 280 7.36 -6.77 -20.17
CA VAL A 280 7.59 -7.92 -19.29
C VAL A 280 6.64 -7.78 -18.12
N LEU A 281 5.53 -8.52 -18.21
CA LEU A 281 4.50 -8.58 -17.18
C LEU A 281 4.88 -9.65 -16.17
N GLN A 282 5.32 -9.23 -14.99
CA GLN A 282 5.57 -10.14 -13.87
C GLN A 282 4.29 -10.27 -13.05
N LEU A 283 3.83 -11.51 -12.88
CA LEU A 283 2.68 -11.85 -12.07
C LEU A 283 3.10 -12.66 -10.84
N HIS A 284 2.57 -12.28 -9.70
CA HIS A 284 2.47 -13.11 -8.50
C HIS A 284 1.07 -13.72 -8.50
N LEU A 285 1.00 -15.04 -8.62
CA LEU A 285 -0.22 -15.80 -8.76
C LEU A 285 -0.45 -16.66 -7.51
N LEU A 286 -1.70 -16.68 -7.05
CA LEU A 286 -2.16 -17.52 -5.94
C LEU A 286 -3.02 -18.65 -6.51
N PRO A 287 -2.53 -19.91 -6.54
CA PRO A 287 -3.34 -21.04 -6.94
C PRO A 287 -4.54 -21.24 -6.05
N GLY A 288 -5.64 -21.66 -6.64
CA GLY A 288 -6.86 -22.06 -5.94
C GLY A 288 -7.02 -23.57 -5.79
N ALA A 289 -8.21 -23.99 -5.37
CA ALA A 289 -8.58 -25.40 -5.29
C ALA A 289 -8.77 -26.06 -6.67
N GLU A 290 -8.97 -25.26 -7.70
CA GLU A 290 -9.15 -25.69 -9.10
C GLU A 290 -8.16 -24.98 -9.99
N GLU A 291 -7.93 -25.54 -11.19
CA GLU A 291 -7.11 -24.89 -12.23
C GLU A 291 -7.79 -23.61 -12.71
N LEU A 292 -7.01 -22.53 -12.84
CA LEU A 292 -7.48 -21.22 -13.30
C LEU A 292 -6.76 -20.81 -14.59
N ASN A 293 -7.46 -20.12 -15.48
CA ASN A 293 -6.87 -19.49 -16.65
C ASN A 293 -6.57 -18.02 -16.35
N VAL A 294 -5.33 -17.61 -16.51
CA VAL A 294 -4.85 -16.26 -16.22
C VAL A 294 -4.46 -15.56 -17.52
N GLN A 295 -5.17 -14.49 -17.87
CA GLN A 295 -4.91 -13.68 -19.06
C GLN A 295 -5.35 -12.23 -18.84
N PRO A 296 -4.57 -11.43 -18.06
CA PRO A 296 -4.90 -10.04 -17.83
C PRO A 296 -4.79 -9.20 -19.11
N GLU A 297 -5.52 -8.11 -19.12
CA GLU A 297 -5.47 -7.05 -20.14
C GLU A 297 -4.80 -5.81 -19.56
N ILE A 298 -3.97 -5.15 -20.38
CA ILE A 298 -3.27 -3.90 -20.01
C ILE A 298 -3.79 -2.80 -20.94
N GLY A 299 -4.52 -1.84 -20.40
CA GLY A 299 -4.98 -0.65 -21.09
C GLY A 299 -3.95 0.47 -21.00
N LEU A 300 -3.60 1.05 -22.13
CA LEU A 300 -2.70 2.20 -22.24
C LEU A 300 -3.49 3.43 -22.67
N TYR A 301 -3.23 4.54 -22.00
CA TYR A 301 -3.83 5.85 -22.30
C TYR A 301 -2.70 6.78 -22.73
N PHE A 302 -2.84 7.38 -23.92
CA PHE A 302 -1.79 8.20 -24.50
C PHE A 302 -2.04 9.70 -24.31
N ASP A 303 -0.94 10.43 -24.19
CA ASP A 303 -0.91 11.87 -24.33
C ASP A 303 -0.76 12.28 -25.81
N ASP A 304 -1.21 13.51 -26.14
CA ASP A 304 -1.10 14.06 -27.47
C ASP A 304 0.33 14.49 -27.84
N GLY A 305 1.22 14.62 -26.86
CA GLY A 305 2.60 15.11 -27.05
C GLY A 305 3.60 14.58 -26.04
N PRO A 306 4.86 14.96 -26.19
CA PRO A 306 5.95 14.50 -25.34
C PRO A 306 5.83 15.00 -23.91
N ALA A 307 6.37 14.20 -22.97
CA ALA A 307 6.51 14.58 -21.59
C ALA A 307 7.26 15.88 -21.43
N THR A 308 6.75 16.76 -20.60
CA THR A 308 7.40 18.04 -20.25
C THR A 308 8.08 17.99 -18.87
N LEU A 309 7.69 17.00 -18.05
CA LEU A 309 8.23 16.73 -16.73
C LEU A 309 8.95 15.37 -16.74
N GLN A 310 10.12 15.31 -16.14
CA GLN A 310 10.94 14.11 -16.13
C GLN A 310 11.24 13.66 -14.69
N PRO A 311 10.44 12.74 -14.15
CA PRO A 311 10.63 12.26 -12.80
C PRO A 311 11.89 11.38 -12.69
N VAL A 312 12.39 11.26 -11.46
CA VAL A 312 13.50 10.36 -11.10
C VAL A 312 13.07 9.48 -9.93
N SER A 313 13.35 8.19 -10.03
CA SER A 313 13.14 7.25 -8.94
C SER A 313 14.31 7.28 -7.97
N VAL A 314 14.07 7.66 -6.71
CA VAL A 314 15.04 7.53 -5.61
C VAL A 314 14.73 6.25 -4.86
N ILE A 315 15.73 5.37 -4.72
CA ILE A 315 15.58 4.08 -4.05
C ILE A 315 16.41 4.06 -2.77
N LEU A 316 15.75 3.77 -1.65
CA LEU A 316 16.37 3.36 -0.40
C LEU A 316 16.14 1.87 -0.21
N GLN A 317 17.17 1.13 0.17
CA GLN A 317 17.07 -0.32 0.31
C GLN A 317 18.18 -0.89 1.19
N SER A 318 17.97 -2.11 1.69
CA SER A 318 19.03 -2.90 2.29
C SER A 318 19.09 -4.29 1.68
N MET A 319 20.24 -4.62 1.11
CA MET A 319 20.55 -5.95 0.61
C MET A 319 21.35 -6.79 1.64
N THR A 320 21.45 -6.29 2.89
CA THR A 320 22.22 -6.94 3.97
C THR A 320 21.35 -7.53 5.07
N ILE A 321 20.06 -7.73 4.78
CA ILE A 321 19.11 -8.32 5.73
C ILE A 321 19.57 -9.69 6.17
N ASP A 322 19.52 -9.92 7.49
CA ASP A 322 19.92 -11.19 8.12
C ASP A 322 19.19 -11.30 9.46
N ILE A 323 17.92 -11.75 9.42
CA ILE A 323 17.01 -11.75 10.57
C ILE A 323 17.11 -13.09 11.31
N PRO A 324 17.64 -13.11 12.55
CA PRO A 324 17.75 -14.35 13.30
C PRO A 324 16.38 -14.92 13.69
N PRO A 325 16.28 -16.26 13.85
CA PRO A 325 15.06 -16.88 14.35
C PRO A 325 14.67 -16.34 15.73
N GLY A 326 13.40 -16.00 15.91
CA GLY A 326 12.86 -15.55 17.19
C GLY A 326 13.05 -14.06 17.49
N ASP A 327 13.67 -13.28 16.61
CA ASP A 327 13.82 -11.83 16.79
C ASP A 327 12.48 -11.13 16.51
N PRO A 328 11.84 -10.50 17.52
CA PRO A 328 10.53 -9.87 17.36
C PRO A 328 10.62 -8.41 16.86
N GLU A 329 11.82 -7.81 16.78
CA GLU A 329 11.98 -6.37 16.47
C GLU A 329 13.29 -6.08 15.72
N TYR A 330 13.55 -6.84 14.66
CA TYR A 330 14.71 -6.56 13.79
C TYR A 330 14.48 -5.26 13.00
N VAL A 331 15.45 -4.33 13.07
CA VAL A 331 15.32 -3.00 12.45
C VAL A 331 16.27 -2.87 11.26
N VAL A 332 15.72 -2.46 10.13
CA VAL A 332 16.49 -2.08 8.93
C VAL A 332 16.41 -0.56 8.75
N LEU A 333 17.57 0.05 8.52
CA LEU A 333 17.70 1.48 8.25
C LEU A 333 18.45 1.70 6.95
N ASP A 334 17.97 2.61 6.12
CA ASP A 334 18.73 3.23 5.04
C ASP A 334 18.40 4.73 4.96
N ALA A 335 19.33 5.51 4.45
CA ALA A 335 19.14 6.95 4.32
C ALA A 335 19.85 7.51 3.09
N TYR A 336 19.21 8.50 2.51
CA TYR A 336 19.75 9.23 1.37
C TYR A 336 19.68 10.74 1.61
N ARG A 337 20.77 11.44 1.28
CA ARG A 337 20.82 12.90 1.33
C ARG A 337 20.67 13.46 -0.08
N LEU A 338 19.63 14.23 -0.29
CA LEU A 338 19.32 14.84 -1.58
C LEU A 338 20.43 15.81 -2.00
N PRO A 339 21.05 15.62 -3.17
CA PRO A 339 22.04 16.58 -3.68
C PRO A 339 21.39 17.85 -4.22
N VAL A 340 20.12 17.78 -4.63
CA VAL A 340 19.32 18.86 -5.21
C VAL A 340 17.94 18.91 -4.56
N ALA A 341 17.20 19.99 -4.75
CA ALA A 341 15.81 20.07 -4.32
C ALA A 341 14.90 19.22 -5.23
N ILE A 342 13.85 18.65 -4.66
CA ILE A 342 12.85 17.85 -5.39
C ILE A 342 11.44 18.08 -4.85
N ASP A 343 10.43 17.83 -5.68
CA ASP A 343 9.08 17.58 -5.24
C ASP A 343 8.85 16.07 -5.18
N LEU A 344 8.30 15.57 -4.06
CA LEU A 344 8.03 14.15 -3.87
C LEU A 344 6.61 13.81 -4.35
N LEU A 345 6.51 13.15 -5.49
CA LEU A 345 5.22 12.85 -6.14
C LEU A 345 4.52 11.63 -5.54
N ALA A 346 5.28 10.57 -5.30
CA ALA A 346 4.74 9.32 -4.78
C ALA A 346 5.78 8.54 -3.97
N ILE A 347 5.29 7.65 -3.11
CA ILE A 347 6.09 6.81 -2.22
C ILE A 347 5.56 5.38 -2.25
N TYR A 348 6.45 4.41 -2.49
CA TYR A 348 6.14 3.00 -2.60
C TYR A 348 7.05 2.19 -1.65
N PRO A 349 6.54 1.76 -0.47
CA PRO A 349 7.23 0.86 0.43
C PRO A 349 7.07 -0.59 -0.02
N HIS A 350 8.11 -1.43 0.21
CA HIS A 350 8.08 -2.85 -0.08
C HIS A 350 8.85 -3.65 0.98
N ALA A 351 8.23 -4.70 1.47
CA ALA A 351 8.79 -5.76 2.30
C ALA A 351 7.95 -7.03 2.12
N HIS A 352 8.38 -8.16 2.71
CA HIS A 352 7.64 -9.41 2.66
C HIS A 352 6.86 -9.68 3.96
N TYR A 353 6.67 -10.96 4.32
CA TYR A 353 5.76 -11.39 5.41
C TYR A 353 6.22 -11.03 6.81
N LEU A 354 7.54 -10.86 7.05
CA LEU A 354 8.03 -10.50 8.39
C LEU A 354 7.92 -9.00 8.68
N GLY A 355 7.66 -8.17 7.66
CA GLY A 355 7.46 -6.73 7.83
C GLY A 355 6.33 -6.43 8.82
N ARG A 356 6.55 -5.44 9.72
CA ARG A 356 5.56 -5.00 10.73
C ARG A 356 5.30 -3.51 10.69
N GLN A 357 6.35 -2.71 10.68
CA GLN A 357 6.22 -1.25 10.70
C GLN A 357 7.13 -0.63 9.64
N MET A 358 6.62 0.42 9.02
CA MET A 358 7.37 1.19 8.03
C MET A 358 7.24 2.68 8.34
N GLN A 359 8.37 3.33 8.50
CA GLN A 359 8.43 4.77 8.71
C GLN A 359 9.41 5.39 7.73
N VAL A 360 8.96 6.45 7.09
CA VAL A 360 9.78 7.27 6.20
C VAL A 360 9.72 8.71 6.66
N THR A 361 10.89 9.30 6.87
CA THR A 361 10.99 10.69 7.34
C THR A 361 11.91 11.50 6.44
N ALA A 362 11.68 12.81 6.40
CA ALA A 362 12.56 13.78 5.77
C ALA A 362 12.99 14.83 6.79
N THR A 363 14.29 15.08 6.88
CA THR A 363 14.89 16.11 7.74
C THR A 363 15.65 17.11 6.86
N PRO A 364 15.07 18.30 6.60
CA PRO A 364 15.76 19.39 5.91
C PRO A 364 17.00 19.87 6.70
N PRO A 365 17.97 20.54 6.05
CA PRO A 365 19.21 20.99 6.69
C PRO A 365 19.00 21.94 7.88
N ASP A 366 17.95 22.74 7.83
CA ASP A 366 17.61 23.82 8.75
C ASP A 366 16.24 23.60 9.44
N GLY A 367 15.61 22.45 9.22
CA GLY A 367 14.22 22.21 9.61
C GLY A 367 14.02 21.06 10.55
N MET A 368 12.76 20.93 10.97
CA MET A 368 12.30 19.81 11.76
C MET A 368 12.01 18.60 10.87
N THR A 369 12.27 17.41 11.42
CA THR A 369 11.89 16.15 10.78
C THR A 369 10.39 16.08 10.56
N GLN A 370 9.98 15.77 9.33
CA GLN A 370 8.60 15.49 8.96
C GLN A 370 8.44 14.01 8.57
N THR A 371 7.29 13.45 8.91
CA THR A 371 6.93 12.10 8.47
C THR A 371 6.36 12.18 7.06
N LEU A 372 6.96 11.41 6.15
CA LEU A 372 6.48 11.26 4.77
C LEU A 372 5.48 10.09 4.68
N LEU A 373 5.80 8.96 5.30
CA LEU A 373 4.91 7.80 5.37
C LEU A 373 5.08 7.12 6.72
N ARG A 374 3.97 6.64 7.28
CA ARG A 374 3.97 5.74 8.43
C ARG A 374 2.93 4.65 8.23
N ILE A 375 3.35 3.40 8.39
CA ILE A 375 2.52 2.21 8.42
C ILE A 375 2.86 1.48 9.71
N ASP A 376 1.88 1.27 10.59
CA ASP A 376 2.08 0.62 11.88
C ASP A 376 1.76 -0.87 11.85
N ASP A 377 1.06 -1.32 10.83
CA ASP A 377 0.65 -2.70 10.61
C ASP A 377 0.81 -3.03 9.12
N TRP A 378 2.05 -3.36 8.74
CA TRP A 378 2.35 -3.78 7.38
C TRP A 378 1.64 -5.09 7.06
N ASP A 379 1.20 -5.20 5.80
CA ASP A 379 0.60 -6.40 5.27
C ASP A 379 1.09 -6.62 3.84
N PHE A 380 1.80 -7.71 3.64
CA PHE A 380 2.36 -8.08 2.34
C PHE A 380 1.30 -8.15 1.23
N ASN A 381 0.05 -8.49 1.59
CA ASN A 381 -1.04 -8.61 0.64
C ASN A 381 -1.61 -7.25 0.18
N TRP A 382 -1.26 -6.15 0.86
CA TRP A 382 -1.80 -4.82 0.60
C TRP A 382 -0.70 -3.80 0.32
N GLN A 383 0.14 -4.09 -0.66
CA GLN A 383 1.19 -3.19 -1.13
C GLN A 383 0.63 -2.22 -2.15
N ASP A 384 0.91 -0.93 -1.97
CA ASP A 384 0.44 0.12 -2.88
C ASP A 384 1.46 1.24 -3.04
N ASP A 385 1.30 2.03 -4.10
CA ASP A 385 1.98 3.31 -4.27
C ASP A 385 1.08 4.43 -3.76
N TYR A 386 1.63 5.25 -2.88
CA TYR A 386 0.93 6.36 -2.26
C TYR A 386 1.33 7.66 -2.95
N ARG A 387 0.45 8.20 -3.79
CA ARG A 387 0.67 9.42 -4.56
C ARG A 387 0.12 10.61 -3.78
N TYR A 388 0.98 11.61 -3.54
CA TYR A 388 0.57 12.80 -2.79
C TYR A 388 -0.40 13.66 -3.61
N ARG A 389 -1.43 14.21 -2.94
CA ARG A 389 -2.31 15.24 -3.54
C ARG A 389 -1.59 16.56 -3.69
N GLU A 390 -0.78 16.90 -2.69
CA GLU A 390 0.11 18.05 -2.65
C GLU A 390 1.53 17.53 -2.43
N PRO A 391 2.35 17.43 -3.48
CA PRO A 391 3.70 16.92 -3.37
C PRO A 391 4.54 17.77 -2.40
N PRO A 392 5.10 17.19 -1.32
CA PRO A 392 5.99 17.93 -0.43
C PRO A 392 7.27 18.33 -1.17
N HIS A 393 7.63 19.62 -1.04
CA HIS A 393 8.90 20.13 -1.52
C HIS A 393 10.01 19.83 -0.53
N LEU A 394 11.06 19.14 -0.98
CA LEU A 394 12.22 18.77 -0.17
C LEU A 394 13.47 19.50 -0.69
N PRO A 395 14.03 20.46 0.07
CA PRO A 395 15.20 21.23 -0.37
C PRO A 395 16.46 20.37 -0.48
N ALA A 396 17.44 20.83 -1.24
CA ALA A 396 18.77 20.22 -1.31
C ALA A 396 19.37 20.04 0.10
N GLY A 397 20.07 18.92 0.32
CA GLY A 397 20.63 18.58 1.62
C GLY A 397 19.66 17.88 2.57
N THR A 398 18.36 17.77 2.25
CA THR A 398 17.39 16.99 3.03
C THR A 398 17.86 15.55 3.15
N ARG A 399 17.83 15.01 4.37
CA ARG A 399 18.07 13.60 4.65
C ARG A 399 16.73 12.86 4.69
N ILE A 400 16.52 11.97 3.72
CA ILE A 400 15.40 11.02 3.73
C ILE A 400 15.88 9.77 4.44
N GLU A 401 15.07 9.24 5.36
CA GLU A 401 15.38 8.03 6.12
C GLU A 401 14.22 7.04 6.03
N MET A 402 14.57 5.80 5.71
CA MET A 402 13.71 4.62 5.77
C MET A 402 14.03 3.86 7.05
N ARG A 403 13.01 3.53 7.84
CA ARG A 403 13.09 2.65 9.01
C ARG A 403 11.99 1.60 8.91
N TYR A 404 12.39 0.34 8.74
CA TYR A 404 11.49 -0.80 8.69
C TYR A 404 11.76 -1.73 9.86
N VAL A 405 10.69 -2.29 10.42
CA VAL A 405 10.73 -3.23 11.54
C VAL A 405 10.13 -4.56 11.11
N TYR A 406 10.80 -5.64 11.44
CA TYR A 406 10.44 -7.01 11.11
C TYR A 406 10.27 -7.83 12.39
N ASP A 407 9.35 -8.81 12.34
CA ASP A 407 9.09 -9.75 13.43
C ASP A 407 9.26 -11.19 12.92
N ASN A 408 10.37 -11.82 13.28
CA ASN A 408 10.67 -13.23 13.00
C ASN A 408 10.41 -14.11 14.22
N SER A 409 9.47 -13.74 15.09
CA SER A 409 9.10 -14.55 16.23
C SER A 409 8.03 -15.59 15.91
N ALA A 410 7.89 -16.59 16.77
CA ALA A 410 6.82 -17.58 16.70
C ALA A 410 5.42 -16.99 16.99
N ASN A 411 5.34 -15.74 17.51
CA ASN A 411 4.09 -15.05 17.78
C ASN A 411 3.59 -14.25 16.55
N ASN A 412 4.42 -14.09 15.53
CA ASN A 412 4.00 -13.45 14.29
C ASN A 412 3.11 -14.41 13.48
N PRO A 413 1.81 -14.12 13.31
CA PRO A 413 0.89 -15.03 12.62
C PRO A 413 1.16 -15.11 11.11
N THR A 414 1.90 -14.16 10.55
CA THR A 414 2.28 -14.10 9.13
C THR A 414 3.68 -14.66 8.86
N ASN A 415 4.37 -15.18 9.90
CA ASN A 415 5.68 -15.79 9.70
C ASN A 415 5.55 -17.04 8.80
N PRO A 416 6.22 -17.10 7.64
CA PRO A 416 6.13 -18.23 6.74
C PRO A 416 6.82 -19.49 7.28
N HIS A 417 7.63 -19.36 8.34
CA HIS A 417 8.37 -20.46 8.95
C HIS A 417 7.86 -20.81 10.36
N SER A 418 7.53 -22.08 10.57
CA SER A 418 7.10 -22.57 11.88
C SER A 418 7.78 -23.93 12.19
N PRO A 419 8.78 -23.99 13.08
CA PRO A 419 9.33 -22.88 13.88
C PRO A 419 10.03 -21.80 13.04
N PRO A 420 10.24 -20.58 13.59
CA PRO A 420 10.99 -19.53 12.91
C PRO A 420 12.38 -19.99 12.48
N GLU A 421 12.78 -19.60 11.27
CA GLU A 421 14.10 -19.88 10.69
C GLU A 421 14.85 -18.55 10.47
N GLN A 422 16.13 -18.62 10.15
CA GLN A 422 16.90 -17.45 9.74
C GLN A 422 16.43 -16.98 8.38
N VAL A 423 16.08 -15.69 8.26
CA VAL A 423 15.60 -15.08 7.02
C VAL A 423 16.59 -14.03 6.54
N VAL A 424 17.01 -14.13 5.29
CA VAL A 424 18.01 -13.27 4.67
C VAL A 424 17.40 -12.44 3.53
N PHE A 425 18.18 -11.45 3.06
CA PHE A 425 17.80 -10.74 1.84
C PHE A 425 17.63 -11.73 0.67
N GLY A 426 16.49 -11.63 0.01
CA GLY A 426 16.20 -12.47 -1.15
C GLY A 426 14.82 -12.19 -1.74
N PRO A 427 14.58 -12.80 -2.90
CA PRO A 427 13.43 -12.50 -3.73
C PRO A 427 12.16 -13.28 -3.42
N ARG A 428 12.25 -14.38 -2.69
CA ARG A 428 11.09 -15.22 -2.38
C ARG A 428 10.21 -14.54 -1.34
N SER A 429 8.93 -14.80 -1.32
CA SER A 429 8.04 -14.31 -0.28
C SER A 429 8.44 -14.78 1.13
N THR A 430 9.17 -15.91 1.21
CA THR A 430 9.75 -16.47 2.46
C THR A 430 11.12 -15.88 2.82
N ASP A 431 11.81 -15.23 1.90
CA ASP A 431 12.97 -14.37 2.17
C ASP A 431 12.47 -13.00 2.66
N GLU A 432 13.34 -12.00 2.79
CA GLU A 432 12.92 -10.64 3.13
C GLU A 432 13.57 -9.56 2.26
N MET A 433 12.82 -8.49 2.06
CA MET A 433 13.27 -7.26 1.41
C MET A 433 12.98 -6.04 2.27
N ALA A 434 13.80 -5.01 2.13
CA ALA A 434 13.54 -3.67 2.61
C ALA A 434 13.79 -2.71 1.46
N GLN A 435 12.74 -2.28 0.80
CA GLN A 435 12.86 -1.35 -0.32
C GLN A 435 11.83 -0.24 -0.20
N LEU A 436 12.27 0.97 -0.47
CA LEU A 436 11.46 2.16 -0.55
C LEU A 436 11.77 2.85 -1.87
N LEU A 437 10.77 3.04 -2.70
CA LEU A 437 10.91 3.74 -3.95
C LEU A 437 10.13 5.06 -3.87
N LEU A 438 10.79 6.15 -4.24
CA LEU A 438 10.23 7.49 -4.24
C LEU A 438 10.21 8.00 -5.69
N GLN A 439 9.04 8.40 -6.17
CA GLN A 439 8.93 9.15 -7.42
C GLN A 439 9.16 10.63 -7.12
N THR A 440 10.21 11.20 -7.67
CA THR A 440 10.61 12.57 -7.38
C THR A 440 10.70 13.41 -8.65
N LEU A 441 10.45 14.71 -8.53
CA LEU A 441 10.57 15.66 -9.63
C LEU A 441 11.60 16.72 -9.27
N PRO A 442 12.82 16.67 -9.84
CA PRO A 442 13.79 17.75 -9.75
C PRO A 442 13.36 18.95 -10.58
N ALA A 443 13.84 20.16 -10.23
CA ALA A 443 13.40 21.42 -10.83
C ALA A 443 13.74 21.57 -12.32
N GLY A 444 14.75 20.87 -12.80
CA GLY A 444 15.16 20.95 -14.20
C GLY A 444 16.20 19.91 -14.59
N GLU A 445 16.66 19.97 -15.82
CA GLU A 445 17.56 18.98 -16.44
C GLU A 445 18.91 18.86 -15.71
N GLU A 446 19.49 19.97 -15.28
CA GLU A 446 20.77 19.96 -14.54
C GLU A 446 20.62 19.24 -13.20
N ASP A 447 19.58 19.58 -12.43
CA ASP A 447 19.28 18.91 -11.15
C ASP A 447 18.95 17.42 -11.34
N ARG A 448 18.27 17.10 -12.44
CA ARG A 448 17.97 15.70 -12.80
C ARG A 448 19.25 14.89 -13.00
N GLN A 449 20.20 15.43 -13.75
CA GLN A 449 21.48 14.76 -14.02
C GLN A 449 22.31 14.59 -12.74
N VAL A 450 22.37 15.62 -11.89
CA VAL A 450 23.07 15.56 -10.59
C VAL A 450 22.45 14.48 -9.70
N LEU A 451 21.10 14.43 -9.63
CA LEU A 451 20.41 13.42 -8.85
C LEU A 451 20.67 12.02 -9.38
N GLN A 452 20.57 11.79 -10.69
CA GLN A 452 20.81 10.48 -11.31
C GLN A 452 22.25 9.99 -11.07
N GLN A 453 23.26 10.85 -11.23
CA GLN A 453 24.66 10.47 -10.95
C GLN A 453 24.86 10.08 -9.48
N SER A 454 24.27 10.84 -8.56
CA SER A 454 24.33 10.52 -7.12
C SER A 454 23.66 9.18 -6.80
N LEU A 455 22.53 8.87 -7.44
CA LEU A 455 21.82 7.60 -7.26
C LEU A 455 22.57 6.40 -7.84
N GLN A 456 23.26 6.56 -8.97
CA GLN A 456 24.15 5.51 -9.52
C GLN A 456 25.23 5.12 -8.51
N LEU A 457 25.86 6.12 -7.85
CA LEU A 457 26.87 5.86 -6.82
C LEU A 457 26.27 5.17 -5.59
N LYS A 458 25.06 5.54 -5.19
CA LYS A 458 24.34 4.86 -4.10
C LYS A 458 24.03 3.42 -4.46
N SER A 459 23.47 3.15 -5.64
CA SER A 459 23.12 1.80 -6.10
C SER A 459 24.36 0.90 -6.11
N ALA A 460 25.45 1.34 -6.71
CA ALA A 460 26.70 0.57 -6.74
C ALA A 460 27.23 0.26 -5.33
N ARG A 461 27.10 1.20 -4.38
CA ARG A 461 27.48 0.98 -2.99
C ARG A 461 26.58 -0.08 -2.32
N ASP A 462 25.27 0.02 -2.51
CA ASP A 462 24.29 -0.91 -1.92
C ASP A 462 24.53 -2.33 -2.45
N GLU A 463 24.77 -2.49 -3.73
CA GLU A 463 25.13 -3.76 -4.39
C GLU A 463 26.42 -4.36 -3.79
N ILE A 464 27.49 -3.57 -3.68
CA ILE A 464 28.75 -4.02 -3.07
C ILE A 464 28.50 -4.52 -1.63
N LEU A 465 27.72 -3.80 -0.83
CA LEU A 465 27.40 -4.20 0.53
C LEU A 465 26.59 -5.50 0.55
N GLY A 466 25.65 -5.66 -0.38
CA GLY A 466 24.85 -6.89 -0.55
C GLY A 466 25.73 -8.10 -0.90
N TYR A 467 26.57 -7.99 -1.92
CA TYR A 467 27.53 -9.04 -2.29
C TYR A 467 28.48 -9.40 -1.14
N GLN A 468 29.00 -8.40 -0.43
CA GLN A 468 29.84 -8.64 0.74
C GLN A 468 29.10 -9.36 1.87
N ALA A 469 27.80 -9.08 2.07
CA ALA A 469 26.98 -9.79 3.04
C ALA A 469 26.74 -11.24 2.60
N SER A 470 26.42 -11.49 1.32
CA SER A 470 26.25 -12.83 0.77
C SER A 470 27.52 -13.67 0.92
N VAL A 471 28.67 -13.16 0.49
CA VAL A 471 29.97 -13.86 0.61
C VAL A 471 30.35 -14.12 2.07
N ARG A 472 29.98 -13.27 3.03
CA ARG A 472 30.22 -13.54 4.46
C ARG A 472 29.36 -14.68 4.99
N ARG A 473 28.12 -14.80 4.53
CA ARG A 473 27.21 -15.90 4.91
C ARG A 473 27.62 -17.23 4.26
N ASP A 474 27.89 -17.21 2.97
CA ASP A 474 28.36 -18.35 2.20
C ASP A 474 29.67 -18.01 1.46
N PRO A 475 30.82 -18.36 2.03
CA PRO A 475 32.11 -18.18 1.36
C PRO A 475 32.25 -18.97 0.04
N GLY A 476 31.37 -19.94 -0.21
CA GLY A 476 31.29 -20.71 -1.45
C GLY A 476 30.41 -20.06 -2.55
N ASP A 477 29.72 -18.98 -2.24
CA ASP A 477 28.90 -18.24 -3.20
C ASP A 477 29.77 -17.56 -4.27
N TYR A 478 29.95 -18.25 -5.38
CA TYR A 478 30.76 -17.76 -6.50
C TYR A 478 30.06 -16.67 -7.31
N GLU A 479 28.72 -16.69 -7.36
CA GLU A 479 27.95 -15.67 -8.10
C GLU A 479 28.12 -14.29 -7.47
N SER A 480 28.19 -14.21 -6.14
CA SER A 480 28.45 -12.96 -5.43
C SER A 480 29.89 -12.48 -5.46
N ARG A 481 30.80 -13.20 -6.11
CA ARG A 481 32.24 -12.85 -6.21
C ARG A 481 32.65 -12.27 -7.55
N THR A 482 31.84 -12.47 -8.60
CA THR A 482 32.09 -11.99 -9.96
C THR A 482 31.38 -10.69 -10.23
#